data_fd4c45dfa6926de826c1bd67bd2015a8
#
_entry.id   fd4c45dfa6926de826c1bd67bd2015a8
#
_cell.length_a   1.000
_cell.length_b   1.000
_cell.length_c   1.000
_cell.angle_alpha   90.00
_cell.angle_beta   90.00
_cell.angle_gamma   90.00
#
_symmetry.space_group_name_H-M   'P 1'
#
loop_
_entity.id
_entity.type
_entity.pdbx_description
1 polymer ?
#
loop_
_entity_poly.entity_id
_entity_poly.type
_entity_poly.pdbx_seq_one_letter_code
_entity_poly.pdbx_strand_id
1 'polypeptide(L)'
;MAFYDLRDFLESCRKENDLIEVDRYVDVNLEMGKALKKSYANNGPVIIFRNNGTDYPAVGGVFGNRKKALRALNAQNNTVLPWFAETIDRPIAPVMVKSAPCQEIIIEGEDVDLGKFPIPKFSEFDGGPYLTAGISIS
;
A
#
# COMPACT_ATOMS: atom_id res chain seq x y z
N MET A 1 10.93 15.43 6.39
CA MET A 1 10.80 15.39 4.93
C MET A 1 9.80 14.29 4.62
N ALA A 2 8.83 14.50 3.74
CA ALA A 2 7.91 13.44 3.34
C ALA A 2 8.69 12.36 2.56
N PHE A 3 8.19 11.14 2.55
CA PHE A 3 8.77 10.06 1.75
C PHE A 3 8.58 10.36 0.26
N TYR A 4 9.56 9.97 -0.53
CA TYR A 4 9.49 10.15 -1.98
C TYR A 4 8.46 9.21 -2.62
N ASP A 5 8.46 7.94 -2.18
CA ASP A 5 7.54 6.91 -2.65
C ASP A 5 7.28 5.83 -1.56
N LEU A 6 6.49 4.82 -1.91
CA LEU A 6 6.22 3.69 -1.02
C LEU A 6 7.49 2.92 -0.63
N ARG A 7 8.48 2.81 -1.52
CA ARG A 7 9.72 2.06 -1.25
C ARG A 7 10.55 2.75 -0.18
N ASP A 8 10.64 4.08 -0.25
CA ASP A 8 11.32 4.89 0.78
C ASP A 8 10.63 4.75 2.14
N PHE A 9 9.29 4.76 2.18
CA PHE A 9 8.55 4.48 3.40
C PHE A 9 8.82 3.08 3.95
N LEU A 10 8.82 2.05 3.10
CA LEU A 10 9.09 0.66 3.51
C LEU A 10 10.52 0.52 4.06
N GLU A 11 11.49 1.21 3.47
CA GLU A 11 12.85 1.23 3.98
C GLU A 11 12.94 1.87 5.37
N SER A 12 12.17 2.93 5.62
CA SER A 12 12.08 3.51 6.97
C SER A 12 11.47 2.52 7.98
N CYS A 13 10.46 1.77 7.56
CA CYS A 13 9.88 0.72 8.41
C CYS A 13 10.88 -0.40 8.70
N ARG A 14 11.70 -0.79 7.71
CA ARG A 14 12.75 -1.80 7.89
C ARG A 14 13.80 -1.35 8.91
N LYS A 15 14.28 -0.11 8.81
CA LYS A 15 15.26 0.47 9.76
C LYS A 15 14.75 0.51 11.19
N GLU A 16 13.44 0.63 11.39
CA GLU A 16 12.82 0.63 12.71
C GLU A 16 12.35 -0.76 13.18
N ASN A 17 12.70 -1.84 12.47
CA ASN A 17 12.23 -3.21 12.74
C ASN A 17 10.69 -3.33 12.75
N ASP A 18 10.00 -2.49 11.96
CA ASP A 18 8.55 -2.45 11.83
C ASP A 18 8.08 -2.97 10.45
N LEU A 19 8.90 -3.85 9.84
CA LEU A 19 8.62 -4.52 8.58
C LEU A 19 9.13 -5.95 8.63
N ILE A 20 8.32 -6.88 8.13
CA ILE A 20 8.72 -8.27 7.89
C ILE A 20 8.48 -8.64 6.43
N GLU A 21 9.31 -9.54 5.92
CA GLU A 21 9.17 -10.15 4.60
C GLU A 21 8.81 -11.62 4.75
N VAL A 22 7.85 -12.07 3.96
CA VAL A 22 7.35 -13.45 3.98
C VAL A 22 7.63 -14.08 2.63
N ASP A 23 8.63 -14.98 2.58
CA ASP A 23 9.08 -15.66 1.37
C ASP A 23 8.32 -16.97 1.09
N ARG A 24 7.70 -17.56 2.14
CA ARG A 24 6.83 -18.71 1.91
C ARG A 24 5.62 -18.32 1.07
N TYR A 25 5.09 -19.28 0.35
CA TYR A 25 3.82 -19.08 -0.37
C TYR A 25 2.70 -18.65 0.60
N VAL A 26 1.98 -17.61 0.21
CA VAL A 26 0.78 -17.11 0.93
C VAL A 26 -0.33 -16.88 -0.10
N ASP A 27 -1.41 -17.61 0.01
CA ASP A 27 -2.54 -17.50 -0.91
C ASP A 27 -3.22 -16.12 -0.80
N VAL A 28 -3.42 -15.47 -1.93
CA VAL A 28 -4.20 -14.22 -2.02
C VAL A 28 -5.66 -14.44 -1.63
N ASN A 29 -6.16 -15.68 -1.80
CA ASN A 29 -7.51 -16.05 -1.40
C ASN A 29 -7.56 -16.36 0.10
N LEU A 30 -8.01 -15.41 0.90
CA LEU A 30 -8.24 -15.45 2.34
C LEU A 30 -6.99 -15.52 3.23
N GLU A 31 -5.90 -16.23 2.88
CA GLU A 31 -4.76 -16.39 3.77
C GLU A 31 -4.05 -15.07 4.02
N MET A 32 -3.78 -14.30 2.94
CA MET A 32 -3.18 -12.97 3.04
C MET A 32 -4.04 -12.04 3.91
N GLY A 33 -5.34 -12.02 3.70
CA GLY A 33 -6.29 -11.23 4.49
C GLY A 33 -6.28 -11.62 5.98
N LYS A 34 -6.25 -12.92 6.30
CA LYS A 34 -6.16 -13.43 7.68
C LYS A 34 -4.85 -13.01 8.35
N ALA A 35 -3.72 -13.08 7.63
CA ALA A 35 -2.42 -12.64 8.13
C ALA A 35 -2.42 -11.14 8.46
N LEU A 36 -2.94 -10.31 7.57
CA LEU A 36 -3.07 -8.87 7.79
C LEU A 36 -4.00 -8.54 8.95
N LYS A 37 -5.16 -9.19 9.05
CA LYS A 37 -6.10 -9.00 10.16
C LYS A 37 -5.44 -9.32 11.51
N LYS A 38 -4.66 -10.42 11.57
CA LYS A 38 -3.91 -10.78 12.78
C LYS A 38 -2.83 -9.76 13.11
N SER A 39 -2.11 -9.24 12.11
CA SER A 39 -1.12 -8.18 12.30
C SER A 39 -1.77 -6.92 12.86
N TYR A 40 -2.88 -6.45 12.29
CA TYR A 40 -3.58 -5.26 12.76
C TYR A 40 -4.06 -5.39 14.21
N ALA A 41 -4.63 -6.53 14.58
CA ALA A 41 -5.13 -6.78 15.94
C ALA A 41 -4.01 -6.72 16.99
N ASN A 42 -2.76 -6.94 16.60
CA ASN A 42 -1.60 -6.96 17.49
C ASN A 42 -0.65 -5.76 17.28
N ASN A 43 -1.09 -4.70 16.61
CA ASN A 43 -0.22 -3.59 16.21
C ASN A 43 1.07 -4.05 15.51
N GLY A 44 0.97 -5.13 14.74
CA GLY A 44 2.09 -5.81 14.09
C GLY A 44 2.75 -4.97 12.99
N PRO A 45 3.86 -5.46 12.44
CA PRO A 45 4.65 -4.76 11.44
C PRO A 45 3.94 -4.67 10.08
N VAL A 46 4.49 -3.86 9.19
CA VAL A 46 4.21 -3.93 7.75
C VAL A 46 4.66 -5.29 7.23
N ILE A 47 3.88 -5.89 6.34
CA ILE A 47 4.19 -7.21 5.79
C ILE A 47 4.37 -7.10 4.28
N ILE A 48 5.49 -7.61 3.77
CA ILE A 48 5.70 -7.84 2.34
C ILE A 48 5.53 -9.34 2.08
N PHE A 49 4.58 -9.71 1.24
CA PHE A 49 4.38 -11.07 0.77
C PHE A 49 5.10 -11.24 -0.57
N ARG A 50 6.25 -11.90 -0.55
CA ARG A 50 7.11 -12.09 -1.72
C ARG A 50 6.58 -13.14 -2.68
N ASN A 51 6.00 -14.20 -2.15
CA ASN A 51 5.50 -15.33 -2.92
C ASN A 51 4.00 -15.52 -2.66
N ASN A 52 3.19 -15.16 -3.62
CA ASN A 52 1.72 -15.16 -3.53
C ASN A 52 1.04 -15.76 -4.78
N GLY A 53 1.85 -16.40 -5.66
CA GLY A 53 1.35 -17.02 -6.89
C GLY A 53 1.17 -16.04 -8.05
N THR A 54 1.61 -14.79 -7.90
CA THR A 54 1.61 -13.79 -8.97
C THR A 54 3.03 -13.24 -9.23
N ASP A 55 3.18 -12.45 -10.29
CA ASP A 55 4.48 -11.88 -10.68
C ASP A 55 4.94 -10.74 -9.75
N TYR A 56 4.06 -10.24 -8.89
CA TYR A 56 4.32 -9.06 -8.08
C TYR A 56 4.18 -9.35 -6.57
N PRO A 57 5.07 -8.79 -5.74
CA PRO A 57 4.88 -8.84 -4.30
C PRO A 57 3.68 -7.99 -3.87
N ALA A 58 3.03 -8.41 -2.77
CA ALA A 58 2.00 -7.62 -2.12
C ALA A 58 2.51 -6.99 -0.84
N VAL A 59 2.03 -5.80 -0.52
CA VAL A 59 2.35 -5.09 0.72
C VAL A 59 1.08 -4.80 1.49
N GLY A 60 1.08 -5.10 2.79
CA GLY A 60 -0.02 -4.80 3.67
C GLY A 60 0.42 -4.22 5.02
N GLY A 61 -0.49 -3.53 5.71
CA GLY A 61 -0.21 -2.96 7.01
C GLY A 61 0.46 -1.59 7.03
N VAL A 62 0.59 -0.93 5.88
CA VAL A 62 1.21 0.41 5.74
C VAL A 62 0.56 1.43 6.69
N PHE A 63 -0.77 1.43 6.76
CA PHE A 63 -1.54 2.26 7.70
C PHE A 63 -2.18 1.43 8.82
N GLY A 64 -1.58 0.31 9.20
CA GLY A 64 -2.12 -0.66 10.15
C GLY A 64 -2.32 -0.14 11.56
N ASN A 65 -1.71 0.98 11.93
CA ASN A 65 -1.94 1.68 13.20
C ASN A 65 -1.62 3.17 13.07
N ARG A 66 -2.03 3.94 14.11
CA ARG A 66 -1.83 5.39 14.12
C ARG A 66 -0.36 5.81 14.02
N LYS A 67 0.56 5.07 14.66
CA LYS A 67 1.99 5.38 14.60
C LYS A 67 2.52 5.35 13.15
N LYS A 68 2.14 4.33 12.39
CA LYS A 68 2.52 4.20 10.97
C LYS A 68 1.91 5.30 10.10
N ALA A 69 0.63 5.61 10.32
CA ALA A 69 -0.03 6.70 9.60
C ALA A 69 0.66 8.05 9.85
N LEU A 70 1.00 8.36 11.11
CA LEU A 70 1.73 9.59 11.45
C LEU A 70 3.12 9.63 10.82
N ARG A 71 3.84 8.50 10.81
CA ARG A 71 5.13 8.37 10.13
C ARG A 71 4.98 8.66 8.63
N ALA A 72 4.01 8.03 7.96
CA ALA A 72 3.78 8.22 6.53
C ALA A 72 3.49 9.68 6.16
N LEU A 73 2.75 10.39 7.01
CA LEU A 73 2.44 11.81 6.86
C LEU A 73 3.57 12.73 7.36
N ASN A 74 4.63 12.19 7.96
CA ASN A 74 5.66 12.95 8.67
C ASN A 74 5.06 13.95 9.68
N ALA A 75 4.04 13.53 10.40
CA ALA A 75 3.24 14.35 11.29
C ALA A 75 3.30 13.86 12.74
N GLN A 76 2.98 14.76 13.67
CA GLN A 76 2.77 14.43 15.08
C GLN A 76 1.27 14.42 15.41
N ASN A 77 0.90 13.78 16.51
CA ASN A 77 -0.51 13.64 16.91
C ASN A 77 -1.29 14.96 16.97
N ASN A 78 -0.66 16.01 17.45
CA ASN A 78 -1.27 17.33 17.65
C ASN A 78 -1.21 18.24 16.41
N THR A 79 -0.50 17.83 15.36
CA THR A 79 -0.32 18.64 14.13
C THR A 79 -1.07 18.09 12.92
N VAL A 80 -1.67 16.89 13.03
CA VAL A 80 -2.34 16.24 11.87
C VAL A 80 -3.52 17.05 11.35
N LEU A 81 -4.43 17.48 12.22
CA LEU A 81 -5.62 18.23 11.80
C LEU A 81 -5.27 19.62 11.24
N PRO A 82 -4.44 20.44 11.91
CA PRO A 82 -3.94 21.68 11.32
C PRO A 82 -3.25 21.50 9.98
N TRP A 83 -2.38 20.50 9.87
CA TRP A 83 -1.69 20.19 8.62
C TRP A 83 -2.66 19.81 7.50
N PHE A 84 -3.68 19.01 7.80
CA PHE A 84 -4.68 18.59 6.81
C PHE A 84 -5.50 19.78 6.32
N ALA A 85 -5.93 20.66 7.24
CA ALA A 85 -6.63 21.89 6.90
C ALA A 85 -5.78 22.81 5.99
N GLU A 86 -4.52 23.03 6.35
CA GLU A 86 -3.58 23.82 5.54
C GLU A 86 -3.36 23.22 4.14
N THR A 87 -3.28 21.90 4.03
CA THR A 87 -3.09 21.20 2.75
C THR A 87 -4.31 21.38 1.82
N ILE A 88 -5.52 21.37 2.37
CA ILE A 88 -6.75 21.63 1.61
C ILE A 88 -6.81 23.08 1.12
N ASP A 89 -6.43 24.03 1.99
CA ASP A 89 -6.49 25.46 1.67
C ASP A 89 -5.41 25.89 0.67
N ARG A 90 -4.34 25.11 0.55
CA ARG A 90 -3.18 25.42 -0.31
C ARG A 90 -2.84 24.27 -1.25
N PRO A 91 -3.72 23.93 -2.21
CA PRO A 91 -3.44 22.86 -3.15
C PRO A 91 -2.23 23.19 -4.01
N ILE A 92 -1.36 22.19 -4.24
CA ILE A 92 -0.22 22.31 -5.15
C ILE A 92 -0.71 22.01 -6.57
N ALA A 93 -0.45 22.90 -7.50
CA ALA A 93 -0.80 22.68 -8.90
C ALA A 93 -0.02 21.48 -9.49
N PRO A 94 -0.67 20.64 -10.32
CA PRO A 94 0.01 19.54 -10.98
C PRO A 94 1.08 20.05 -11.95
N VAL A 95 2.18 19.31 -12.03
CA VAL A 95 3.26 19.61 -12.97
C VAL A 95 3.12 18.70 -14.18
N MET A 96 2.98 19.31 -15.36
CA MET A 96 2.94 18.54 -16.62
C MET A 96 4.35 18.07 -16.99
N VAL A 97 4.50 16.79 -17.25
CA VAL A 97 5.74 16.16 -17.67
C VAL A 97 5.57 15.51 -19.04
N LYS A 98 6.67 15.45 -19.84
CA LYS A 98 6.64 14.82 -21.17
C LYS A 98 6.67 13.28 -21.12
N SER A 99 7.23 12.72 -20.05
CA SER A 99 7.29 11.29 -19.79
C SER A 99 7.24 11.05 -18.28
N ALA A 100 6.66 9.94 -17.87
CA ALA A 100 6.56 9.56 -16.46
C ALA A 100 6.90 8.05 -16.31
N PRO A 101 7.53 7.64 -15.19
CA PRO A 101 7.85 6.24 -14.93
C PRO A 101 6.63 5.30 -14.98
N CYS A 102 5.45 5.80 -14.60
CA CYS A 102 4.19 5.03 -14.68
C CYS A 102 3.71 4.74 -16.11
N GLN A 103 4.37 5.30 -17.13
CA GLN A 103 4.08 5.07 -18.55
C GLN A 103 5.18 4.26 -19.26
N GLU A 104 6.15 3.70 -18.54
CA GLU A 104 7.20 2.88 -19.12
C GLU A 104 6.67 1.56 -19.68
N ILE A 105 5.65 1.00 -19.05
CA ILE A 105 4.99 -0.23 -19.47
C ILE A 105 3.51 0.08 -19.70
N ILE A 106 3.09 -0.10 -20.95
CA ILE A 106 1.68 0.07 -21.36
C ILE A 106 1.20 -1.29 -21.86
N ILE A 107 0.11 -1.79 -21.27
CA ILE A 107 -0.55 -3.04 -21.65
C ILE A 107 -1.97 -2.70 -22.08
N GLU A 108 -2.34 -3.07 -23.29
CA GLU A 108 -3.64 -2.70 -23.88
C GLU A 108 -4.35 -3.91 -24.50
N GLY A 109 -5.64 -3.77 -24.70
CA GLY A 109 -6.46 -4.75 -25.42
C GLY A 109 -6.52 -6.11 -24.72
N GLU A 110 -6.29 -7.17 -25.48
CA GLU A 110 -6.38 -8.57 -25.02
C GLU A 110 -5.23 -9.00 -24.09
N ASP A 111 -4.14 -8.23 -24.04
CA ASP A 111 -3.00 -8.50 -23.15
C ASP A 111 -3.24 -8.06 -21.70
N VAL A 112 -4.33 -7.31 -21.44
CA VAL A 112 -4.70 -6.86 -20.09
C VAL A 112 -5.21 -8.05 -19.28
N ASP A 113 -4.46 -8.41 -18.23
CA ASP A 113 -4.81 -9.48 -17.30
C ASP A 113 -4.60 -9.03 -15.86
N LEU A 114 -5.69 -8.79 -15.13
CA LEU A 114 -5.65 -8.42 -13.71
C LEU A 114 -5.26 -9.60 -12.81
N GLY A 115 -5.34 -10.84 -13.29
CA GLY A 115 -4.89 -12.03 -12.54
C GLY A 115 -3.39 -12.09 -12.32
N LYS A 116 -2.60 -11.29 -13.06
CA LYS A 116 -1.15 -11.13 -12.83
C LYS A 116 -0.82 -10.35 -11.54
N PHE A 117 -1.79 -9.66 -10.95
CA PHE A 117 -1.59 -8.87 -9.75
C PHE A 117 -2.07 -9.60 -8.49
N PRO A 118 -1.43 -9.38 -7.34
CA PRO A 118 -1.81 -10.01 -6.07
C PRO A 118 -3.04 -9.32 -5.46
N ILE A 119 -4.19 -9.44 -6.10
CA ILE A 119 -5.45 -8.85 -5.65
C ILE A 119 -6.12 -9.81 -4.65
N PRO A 120 -6.16 -9.48 -3.35
CA PRO A 120 -6.62 -10.42 -2.34
C PRO A 120 -8.15 -10.44 -2.23
N LYS A 121 -8.68 -11.63 -1.89
CA LYS A 121 -10.00 -11.79 -1.28
C LYS A 121 -9.82 -11.84 0.23
N PHE A 122 -10.44 -10.93 0.99
CA PHE A 122 -10.21 -10.78 2.43
C PHE A 122 -11.15 -11.63 3.29
N SER A 123 -12.38 -11.84 2.84
CA SER A 123 -13.41 -12.58 3.56
C SER A 123 -14.12 -13.59 2.66
N GLU A 124 -14.61 -14.68 3.27
CA GLU A 124 -15.41 -15.68 2.56
C GLU A 124 -16.70 -15.09 1.98
N PHE A 125 -17.23 -14.04 2.61
CA PHE A 125 -18.45 -13.35 2.20
C PHE A 125 -18.23 -12.23 1.18
N ASP A 126 -16.97 -11.92 0.82
CA ASP A 126 -16.69 -10.94 -0.23
C ASP A 126 -17.14 -11.49 -1.60
N GLY A 127 -17.70 -10.64 -2.43
CA GLY A 127 -18.12 -11.01 -3.79
C GLY A 127 -16.98 -11.43 -4.71
N GLY A 128 -15.73 -11.05 -4.37
CA GLY A 128 -14.51 -11.38 -5.12
C GLY A 128 -13.29 -10.69 -4.55
N PRO A 129 -12.13 -10.83 -5.22
CA PRO A 129 -10.93 -10.04 -4.92
C PRO A 129 -11.16 -8.57 -5.22
N TYR A 130 -10.53 -7.66 -4.45
CA TYR A 130 -10.62 -6.23 -4.70
C TYR A 130 -9.39 -5.45 -4.25
N LEU A 131 -9.10 -4.36 -4.96
CA LEU A 131 -8.00 -3.46 -4.67
C LEU A 131 -8.43 -2.46 -3.59
N THR A 132 -7.84 -2.57 -2.40
CA THR A 132 -8.21 -1.75 -1.23
C THR A 132 -7.51 -0.39 -1.16
N ALA A 133 -6.43 -0.20 -1.93
CA ALA A 133 -5.64 1.02 -1.95
C ALA A 133 -5.71 1.75 -3.30
N GLY A 134 -6.73 1.45 -4.11
CA GLY A 134 -6.95 2.12 -5.39
C GLY A 134 -7.50 3.53 -5.19
N ILE A 135 -6.93 4.49 -5.93
CA ILE A 135 -7.44 5.86 -6.05
C ILE A 135 -7.83 6.06 -7.52
N SER A 136 -9.10 6.33 -7.76
CA SER A 136 -9.58 6.68 -9.10
C SER A 136 -9.52 8.18 -9.30
N ILE A 137 -8.98 8.60 -10.43
CA ILE A 137 -8.92 10.00 -10.87
C ILE A 137 -9.71 10.08 -12.18
N SER A 138 -10.73 10.92 -12.20
CA SER A 138 -11.59 11.17 -13.37
C SER A 138 -11.57 12.63 -13.79
#